data_2cceaba731ec3db731f6ee70e64579a2
#
_entry.id   2cceaba731ec3db731f6ee70e64579a2
#
_cell.length_a   1.000
_cell.length_b   1.000
_cell.length_c   1.000
_cell.angle_alpha   90.00
_cell.angle_beta   90.00
_cell.angle_gamma   90.00
#
_symmetry.space_group_name_H-M   'P 1'
#
loop_
_entity.id
_entity.type
_entity.pdbx_description
1 polymer ?
#
loop_
_entity_poly.entity_id
_entity_poly.type
_entity_poly.pdbx_seq_one_letter_code
_entity_poly.pdbx_strand_id
1 'polypeptide(L)'
;DRRLGDLYRLPPGWLVVGAGNRSEDRAVAQTFSSARANRVCHISLTPDLDTWTRWAAGEGLHPDVTAFLRFRPECFFDMEGNVEQGWPSPRSWTRVAQSLNHSQKLPAATQALMVHGLVGQGAATEFLAFRDWALKLPDIPAMLNGKAPIEIPTRADQRYAFCAGLAHALWQHVADDALYEAKTQQRIARFFQISQALSADFATLALMDAMQG
;
A
#
# COMPACT_ATOMS: atom_id res chain seq x y z
N ASP A 1 -5.84 4.92 -39.45
CA ASP A 1 -6.92 4.38 -40.32
C ASP A 1 -8.01 3.60 -39.57
N ARG A 2 -7.89 3.34 -38.29
CA ARG A 2 -8.87 2.56 -37.50
C ARG A 2 -9.25 1.20 -38.12
N ARG A 3 -8.31 0.55 -38.83
CA ARG A 3 -8.47 -0.74 -39.48
C ARG A 3 -7.34 -1.69 -39.12
N LEU A 4 -7.66 -2.96 -38.99
CA LEU A 4 -6.72 -4.06 -38.92
C LEU A 4 -6.74 -4.80 -40.24
N GLY A 5 -5.90 -4.36 -41.19
CA GLY A 5 -5.98 -4.81 -42.58
C GLY A 5 -7.36 -4.59 -43.16
N ASP A 6 -7.82 -5.54 -43.96
CA ASP A 6 -9.17 -5.56 -44.51
C ASP A 6 -10.19 -6.34 -43.66
N LEU A 7 -9.71 -6.96 -42.58
CA LEU A 7 -10.50 -7.87 -41.76
C LEU A 7 -11.40 -7.15 -40.75
N TYR A 8 -10.97 -6.02 -40.21
CA TYR A 8 -11.72 -5.37 -39.15
C TYR A 8 -11.58 -3.85 -39.18
N ARG A 9 -12.69 -3.15 -38.97
CA ARG A 9 -12.75 -1.71 -38.77
C ARG A 9 -13.24 -1.38 -37.37
N LEU A 10 -12.46 -0.57 -36.67
CA LEU A 10 -12.84 -0.09 -35.34
C LEU A 10 -14.10 0.79 -35.44
N PRO A 11 -15.16 0.50 -34.66
CA PRO A 11 -16.40 1.27 -34.69
C PRO A 11 -16.19 2.73 -34.27
N PRO A 12 -17.08 3.66 -34.65
CA PRO A 12 -17.08 5.03 -34.17
C PRO A 12 -17.18 5.06 -32.62
N GLY A 13 -16.52 6.03 -31.99
CA GLY A 13 -16.52 6.19 -30.51
C GLY A 13 -15.50 5.35 -29.78
N TRP A 14 -14.82 4.39 -30.41
CA TRP A 14 -13.75 3.61 -29.78
C TRP A 14 -12.40 4.30 -29.88
N LEU A 15 -11.62 4.19 -28.80
CA LEU A 15 -10.24 4.67 -28.72
C LEU A 15 -9.31 3.46 -28.57
N VAL A 16 -8.15 3.51 -29.22
CA VAL A 16 -7.10 2.51 -29.03
C VAL A 16 -6.13 3.03 -27.97
N VAL A 17 -5.98 2.27 -26.90
CA VAL A 17 -5.00 2.54 -25.84
C VAL A 17 -4.05 1.35 -25.77
N GLY A 18 -2.75 1.61 -25.75
CA GLY A 18 -1.71 0.61 -25.59
C GLY A 18 -0.92 0.89 -24.30
N ALA A 19 -0.48 -0.17 -23.63
CA ALA A 19 0.44 -0.09 -22.53
C ALA A 19 1.68 -0.94 -22.85
N GLY A 20 2.85 -0.48 -22.45
CA GLY A 20 4.10 -1.17 -22.67
C GLY A 20 5.16 -0.70 -21.68
N ASN A 21 6.25 -1.46 -21.59
CA ASN A 21 7.40 -1.09 -20.78
C ASN A 21 8.33 -0.18 -21.60
N ARG A 22 9.06 0.70 -20.92
CA ARG A 22 10.09 1.51 -21.55
C ARG A 22 11.31 0.64 -21.89
N SER A 23 12.07 1.01 -22.92
CA SER A 23 13.33 0.34 -23.27
C SER A 23 14.35 0.35 -22.12
N GLU A 24 14.30 1.39 -21.29
CA GLU A 24 15.13 1.58 -20.10
C GLU A 24 14.80 0.60 -18.97
N ASP A 25 13.57 0.07 -18.94
CA ASP A 25 13.09 -0.85 -17.90
C ASP A 25 13.59 -2.29 -18.09
N ARG A 26 14.61 -2.51 -18.95
CA ARG A 26 15.22 -3.84 -19.28
C ARG A 26 14.20 -4.91 -19.67
N ALA A 27 12.98 -4.52 -19.98
CA ALA A 27 11.96 -5.40 -20.51
C ALA A 27 12.19 -5.61 -22.01
N VAL A 28 11.72 -6.73 -22.56
CA VAL A 28 11.68 -6.94 -24.01
C VAL A 28 10.70 -5.95 -24.60
N ALA A 29 11.17 -4.74 -24.89
CA ALA A 29 10.38 -3.68 -25.49
C ALA A 29 10.67 -3.63 -26.98
N GLN A 30 9.65 -3.79 -27.83
CA GLN A 30 9.77 -3.45 -29.23
C GLN A 30 9.68 -1.93 -29.37
N THR A 31 10.75 -1.32 -29.87
CA THR A 31 10.77 0.11 -30.16
C THR A 31 9.80 0.42 -31.31
N PHE A 32 8.96 1.42 -31.09
CA PHE A 32 8.16 1.95 -32.18
C PHE A 32 9.04 2.57 -33.25
N SER A 33 8.71 2.34 -34.52
CA SER A 33 9.31 3.16 -35.58
C SER A 33 8.93 4.63 -35.36
N SER A 34 9.79 5.56 -35.78
CA SER A 34 9.53 6.99 -35.65
C SER A 34 8.17 7.41 -36.23
N ALA A 35 7.77 6.80 -37.33
CA ALA A 35 6.49 7.04 -37.99
C ALA A 35 5.29 6.62 -37.12
N ARG A 36 5.39 5.55 -36.32
CA ARG A 36 4.35 5.12 -35.38
C ARG A 36 4.36 5.97 -34.12
N ALA A 37 5.55 6.28 -33.59
CA ALA A 37 5.70 7.11 -32.41
C ALA A 37 5.04 8.47 -32.57
N ASN A 38 5.16 9.11 -33.74
CA ASN A 38 4.57 10.42 -34.01
C ASN A 38 3.03 10.41 -34.18
N ARG A 39 2.39 9.25 -34.17
CA ARG A 39 0.92 9.10 -34.36
C ARG A 39 0.16 8.78 -33.06
N VAL A 40 0.85 8.71 -31.92
CA VAL A 40 0.27 8.37 -30.62
C VAL A 40 0.62 9.43 -29.59
N CYS A 41 -0.24 9.62 -28.61
CA CYS A 41 0.06 10.40 -27.43
C CYS A 41 0.83 9.49 -26.44
N HIS A 42 2.04 9.88 -26.09
CA HIS A 42 2.87 9.16 -25.13
C HIS A 42 2.60 9.70 -23.72
N ILE A 43 2.23 8.81 -22.81
CA ILE A 43 2.01 9.12 -21.40
C ILE A 43 2.95 8.22 -20.60
N SER A 44 3.87 8.82 -19.86
CA SER A 44 4.73 8.10 -18.91
C SER A 44 4.06 8.05 -17.55
N LEU A 45 3.94 6.84 -17.00
CA LEU A 45 3.44 6.62 -15.66
C LEU A 45 4.62 6.35 -14.73
N THR A 46 4.68 7.06 -13.61
CA THR A 46 5.66 6.84 -12.55
C THR A 46 4.92 6.35 -11.29
N PRO A 47 5.52 5.42 -10.52
CA PRO A 47 4.97 5.03 -9.24
C PRO A 47 4.90 6.23 -8.29
N ASP A 48 3.75 6.41 -7.64
CA ASP A 48 3.53 7.44 -6.63
C ASP A 48 3.06 6.78 -5.32
N LEU A 49 3.84 6.97 -4.26
CA LEU A 49 3.61 6.32 -2.98
C LEU A 49 2.32 6.81 -2.32
N ASP A 50 2.05 8.11 -2.36
CA ASP A 50 0.88 8.68 -1.70
C ASP A 50 -0.43 8.19 -2.35
N THR A 51 -0.44 8.13 -3.67
CA THR A 51 -1.58 7.58 -4.42
C THR A 51 -1.75 6.09 -4.14
N TRP A 52 -0.64 5.34 -4.10
CA TRP A 52 -0.69 3.91 -3.81
C TRP A 52 -1.15 3.63 -2.38
N THR A 53 -0.67 4.37 -1.38
CA THR A 53 -1.06 4.15 0.03
C THR A 53 -2.53 4.49 0.29
N ARG A 54 -3.07 5.52 -0.36
CA ARG A 54 -4.51 5.83 -0.32
C ARG A 54 -5.35 4.69 -0.89
N TRP A 55 -4.99 4.22 -2.07
CA TRP A 55 -5.66 3.09 -2.69
C TRP A 55 -5.54 1.82 -1.81
N ALA A 56 -4.36 1.54 -1.26
CA ALA A 56 -4.10 0.39 -0.42
C ALA A 56 -4.96 0.37 0.85
N ALA A 57 -5.22 1.53 1.44
CA ALA A 57 -6.12 1.66 2.59
C ALA A 57 -7.56 1.29 2.23
N GLY A 58 -8.09 1.80 1.11
CA GLY A 58 -9.43 1.47 0.63
C GLY A 58 -9.61 0.00 0.23
N GLU A 59 -8.53 -0.67 -0.21
CA GLU A 59 -8.53 -2.11 -0.53
C GLU A 59 -8.31 -3.01 0.71
N GLY A 60 -8.18 -2.45 1.90
CA GLY A 60 -7.94 -3.21 3.13
C GLY A 60 -6.60 -3.97 3.13
N LEU A 61 -5.57 -3.46 2.46
CA LEU A 61 -4.25 -4.06 2.46
C LEU A 61 -3.61 -3.98 3.86
N HIS A 62 -2.68 -4.92 4.13
CA HIS A 62 -2.07 -5.04 5.46
C HIS A 62 -1.38 -3.74 5.89
N PRO A 63 -1.74 -3.16 7.05
CA PRO A 63 -1.29 -1.82 7.47
C PRO A 63 0.22 -1.73 7.71
N ASP A 64 0.89 -2.82 8.10
CA ASP A 64 2.35 -2.83 8.27
C ASP A 64 3.09 -2.43 7.00
N VAL A 65 2.55 -2.78 5.81
CA VAL A 65 3.20 -2.47 4.53
C VAL A 65 3.08 -0.99 4.22
N THR A 66 1.90 -0.39 4.38
CA THR A 66 1.71 1.04 4.15
C THR A 66 2.51 1.88 5.16
N ALA A 67 2.54 1.46 6.42
CA ALA A 67 3.31 2.10 7.47
C ALA A 67 4.82 2.06 7.18
N PHE A 68 5.33 0.88 6.80
CA PHE A 68 6.74 0.72 6.43
C PHE A 68 7.14 1.62 5.26
N LEU A 69 6.35 1.63 4.20
CA LEU A 69 6.66 2.39 3.00
C LEU A 69 6.59 3.91 3.22
N ARG A 70 5.77 4.38 4.15
CA ARG A 70 5.78 5.78 4.59
C ARG A 70 6.99 6.12 5.44
N PHE A 71 7.46 5.17 6.23
CA PHE A 71 8.68 5.32 7.02
C PHE A 71 9.95 5.22 6.15
N ARG A 72 9.93 4.37 5.12
CA ARG A 72 11.04 4.10 4.19
C ARG A 72 10.58 4.24 2.73
N PRO A 73 10.30 5.47 2.25
CA PRO A 73 9.77 5.70 0.89
C PRO A 73 10.68 5.17 -0.22
N GLU A 74 11.99 5.14 0.00
CA GLU A 74 12.99 4.59 -0.93
C GLU A 74 12.80 3.09 -1.22
N CYS A 75 12.17 2.36 -0.31
CA CYS A 75 11.85 0.95 -0.50
C CYS A 75 10.59 0.71 -1.35
N PHE A 76 9.89 1.76 -1.79
CA PHE A 76 8.65 1.59 -2.54
C PHE A 76 8.86 1.10 -3.97
N PHE A 77 9.88 1.64 -4.63
CA PHE A 77 10.21 1.32 -6.01
C PHE A 77 11.71 1.38 -6.24
N ASP A 78 12.31 0.24 -6.47
CA ASP A 78 13.74 0.13 -6.79
C ASP A 78 13.94 -0.96 -7.84
N MET A 79 14.31 -0.55 -9.05
CA MET A 79 14.67 -1.42 -10.16
C MET A 79 16.18 -1.57 -10.35
N GLU A 80 16.99 -0.76 -9.65
CA GLU A 80 18.44 -0.76 -9.85
C GLU A 80 19.07 -2.08 -9.36
N GLY A 81 19.81 -2.74 -10.25
CA GLY A 81 20.57 -3.95 -9.92
C GLY A 81 19.77 -5.25 -9.84
N ASN A 82 18.45 -5.22 -9.94
CA ASN A 82 17.60 -6.40 -9.77
C ASN A 82 17.32 -7.09 -11.12
N VAL A 83 18.04 -8.16 -11.41
CA VAL A 83 18.00 -8.82 -12.73
C VAL A 83 17.28 -10.17 -12.70
N GLU A 84 17.14 -10.84 -11.53
CA GLU A 84 16.79 -12.26 -11.50
C GLU A 84 15.70 -12.66 -10.49
N GLN A 85 15.29 -11.78 -9.58
CA GLN A 85 14.35 -12.12 -8.52
C GLN A 85 13.33 -11.00 -8.27
N GLY A 86 12.45 -11.17 -7.27
CA GLY A 86 11.53 -10.13 -6.85
C GLY A 86 12.24 -8.83 -6.46
N TRP A 87 11.63 -7.71 -6.78
CA TRP A 87 12.15 -6.38 -6.51
C TRP A 87 11.03 -5.43 -6.03
N PRO A 88 11.37 -4.37 -5.28
CA PRO A 88 10.40 -3.43 -4.73
C PRO A 88 9.62 -2.72 -5.83
N SER A 89 8.32 -2.89 -5.84
CA SER A 89 7.41 -2.19 -6.75
C SER A 89 6.01 -2.11 -6.12
N PRO A 90 5.13 -1.20 -6.59
CA PRO A 90 3.74 -1.17 -6.14
C PRO A 90 3.06 -2.53 -6.21
N ARG A 91 3.31 -3.29 -7.28
CA ARG A 91 2.74 -4.64 -7.48
C ARG A 91 3.27 -5.66 -6.48
N SER A 92 4.57 -5.69 -6.24
CA SER A 92 5.18 -6.64 -5.30
C SER A 92 4.76 -6.33 -3.87
N TRP A 93 4.70 -5.07 -3.48
CA TRP A 93 4.21 -4.65 -2.16
C TRP A 93 2.71 -4.95 -1.97
N THR A 94 1.89 -4.79 -3.00
CA THR A 94 0.48 -5.24 -2.97
C THR A 94 0.40 -6.73 -2.67
N ARG A 95 1.23 -7.56 -3.33
CA ARG A 95 1.28 -9.01 -3.08
C ARG A 95 1.77 -9.35 -1.68
N VAL A 96 2.76 -8.62 -1.16
CA VAL A 96 3.20 -8.77 0.25
C VAL A 96 2.03 -8.51 1.20
N ALA A 97 1.34 -7.39 1.04
CA ALA A 97 0.22 -7.02 1.90
C ALA A 97 -0.93 -8.04 1.86
N GLN A 98 -1.32 -8.48 0.65
CA GLN A 98 -2.32 -9.53 0.47
C GLN A 98 -1.88 -10.86 1.10
N SER A 99 -0.61 -11.25 0.91
CA SER A 99 -0.06 -12.47 1.50
C SER A 99 -0.12 -12.42 3.03
N LEU A 100 0.21 -11.29 3.65
CA LEU A 100 0.16 -11.11 5.10
C LEU A 100 -1.27 -11.21 5.65
N ASN A 101 -2.25 -10.65 4.95
CA ASN A 101 -3.66 -10.78 5.34
C ASN A 101 -4.13 -12.25 5.40
N HIS A 102 -3.59 -13.12 4.54
CA HIS A 102 -4.02 -14.52 4.42
C HIS A 102 -3.08 -15.52 5.10
N SER A 103 -1.86 -15.11 5.46
CA SER A 103 -0.82 -16.01 5.96
C SER A 103 -0.65 -15.99 7.49
N GLN A 104 -1.59 -15.43 8.24
CA GLN A 104 -1.50 -15.28 9.70
C GLN A 104 -1.25 -16.62 10.44
N LYS A 105 -1.69 -17.73 9.85
CA LYS A 105 -1.49 -19.09 10.42
C LYS A 105 -0.17 -19.74 10.00
N LEU A 106 0.59 -19.11 9.09
CA LEU A 106 1.87 -19.66 8.64
C LEU A 106 2.99 -19.31 9.62
N PRO A 107 4.01 -20.18 9.77
CA PRO A 107 5.21 -19.85 10.54
C PRO A 107 5.87 -18.57 10.06
N ALA A 108 6.43 -17.77 10.98
CA ALA A 108 7.10 -16.51 10.67
C ALA A 108 8.22 -16.66 9.63
N ALA A 109 8.97 -17.77 9.68
CA ALA A 109 10.00 -18.07 8.69
C ALA A 109 9.43 -18.22 7.27
N THR A 110 8.25 -18.84 7.13
CA THR A 110 7.57 -18.98 5.83
C THR A 110 7.08 -17.63 5.31
N GLN A 111 6.51 -16.80 6.19
CA GLN A 111 6.12 -15.43 5.82
C GLN A 111 7.34 -14.62 5.37
N ALA A 112 8.47 -14.72 6.08
CA ALA A 112 9.71 -14.04 5.71
C ALA A 112 10.21 -14.47 4.32
N LEU A 113 10.22 -15.77 4.02
CA LEU A 113 10.59 -16.28 2.69
C LEU A 113 9.69 -15.72 1.58
N MET A 114 8.39 -15.62 1.82
CA MET A 114 7.44 -15.03 0.86
C MET A 114 7.77 -13.56 0.60
N VAL A 115 8.05 -12.78 1.65
CA VAL A 115 8.43 -11.37 1.52
C VAL A 115 9.73 -11.23 0.73
N HIS A 116 10.78 -11.99 1.08
CA HIS A 116 12.05 -11.99 0.34
C HIS A 116 11.85 -12.33 -1.15
N GLY A 117 11.03 -13.32 -1.44
CA GLY A 117 10.74 -13.71 -2.84
C GLY A 117 10.00 -12.65 -3.64
N LEU A 118 9.23 -11.78 -2.99
CA LEU A 118 8.41 -10.76 -3.65
C LEU A 118 9.14 -9.42 -3.85
N VAL A 119 9.90 -8.95 -2.85
CA VAL A 119 10.52 -7.62 -2.87
C VAL A 119 12.05 -7.64 -2.83
N GLY A 120 12.65 -8.80 -2.88
CA GLY A 120 14.11 -8.96 -2.83
C GLY A 120 14.68 -8.85 -1.42
N GLN A 121 15.97 -9.17 -1.29
CA GLN A 121 16.65 -9.34 0.01
C GLN A 121 16.71 -8.05 0.82
N GLY A 122 17.09 -6.93 0.20
CA GLY A 122 17.30 -5.65 0.88
C GLY A 122 16.02 -5.13 1.52
N ALA A 123 15.01 -4.85 0.70
CA ALA A 123 13.72 -4.31 1.14
C ALA A 123 12.98 -5.26 2.09
N ALA A 124 13.09 -6.58 1.86
CA ALA A 124 12.51 -7.58 2.74
C ALA A 124 13.13 -7.55 4.15
N THR A 125 14.46 -7.47 4.24
CA THR A 125 15.16 -7.41 5.54
C THR A 125 14.74 -6.17 6.34
N GLU A 126 14.67 -5.01 5.69
CA GLU A 126 14.24 -3.78 6.35
C GLU A 126 12.76 -3.84 6.79
N PHE A 127 11.89 -4.35 5.93
CA PHE A 127 10.48 -4.54 6.25
C PHE A 127 10.25 -5.50 7.41
N LEU A 128 10.94 -6.64 7.43
CA LEU A 128 10.82 -7.62 8.51
C LEU A 128 11.32 -7.06 9.84
N ALA A 129 12.45 -6.33 9.83
CA ALA A 129 12.93 -5.62 11.01
C ALA A 129 11.93 -4.58 11.52
N PHE A 130 11.33 -3.80 10.61
CA PHE A 130 10.25 -2.85 10.96
C PHE A 130 9.05 -3.58 11.56
N ARG A 131 8.65 -4.70 10.99
CA ARG A 131 7.50 -5.48 11.45
C ARG A 131 7.72 -6.07 12.85
N ASP A 132 8.94 -6.48 13.19
CA ASP A 132 9.28 -6.94 14.55
C ASP A 132 9.05 -5.85 15.60
N TRP A 133 9.17 -4.58 15.23
CA TRP A 133 8.82 -3.44 16.08
C TRP A 133 7.32 -3.18 16.10
N ALA A 134 6.63 -3.30 14.97
CA ALA A 134 5.19 -3.14 14.89
C ALA A 134 4.44 -4.14 15.78
N LEU A 135 4.94 -5.37 15.91
CA LEU A 135 4.39 -6.39 16.80
C LEU A 135 4.54 -6.07 18.30
N LYS A 136 5.36 -5.07 18.66
CA LYS A 136 5.54 -4.58 20.04
C LYS A 136 4.72 -3.33 20.35
N LEU A 137 3.83 -2.94 19.45
CA LEU A 137 2.92 -1.82 19.68
C LEU A 137 1.90 -2.13 20.78
N PRO A 138 1.38 -1.10 21.46
CA PRO A 138 0.24 -1.25 22.36
C PRO A 138 -0.96 -1.90 21.67
N ASP A 139 -1.84 -2.52 22.45
CA ASP A 139 -3.08 -3.13 21.94
C ASP A 139 -4.07 -2.05 21.44
N ILE A 140 -3.94 -1.69 20.15
CA ILE A 140 -4.75 -0.65 19.49
C ILE A 140 -6.25 -0.98 19.57
N PRO A 141 -6.73 -2.19 19.27
CA PRO A 141 -8.13 -2.56 19.46
C PRO A 141 -8.63 -2.35 20.89
N ALA A 142 -7.85 -2.71 21.90
CA ALA A 142 -8.22 -2.48 23.31
C ALA A 142 -8.29 -0.99 23.65
N MET A 143 -7.38 -0.18 23.13
CA MET A 143 -7.41 1.28 23.30
C MET A 143 -8.64 1.91 22.64
N LEU A 144 -8.99 1.53 21.41
CA LEU A 144 -10.17 2.02 20.70
C LEU A 144 -11.48 1.63 21.41
N ASN A 145 -11.51 0.46 22.04
CA ASN A 145 -12.68 0.00 22.81
C ASN A 145 -12.70 0.52 24.27
N GLY A 146 -11.76 1.39 24.64
CA GLY A 146 -11.65 1.95 26.01
C GLY A 146 -11.23 0.95 27.08
N LYS A 147 -10.71 -0.23 26.69
CA LYS A 147 -10.27 -1.30 27.60
C LYS A 147 -8.80 -1.16 28.02
N ALA A 148 -8.04 -0.31 27.35
CA ALA A 148 -6.65 -0.01 27.67
C ALA A 148 -6.42 1.51 27.71
N PRO A 149 -5.42 1.98 28.49
CA PRO A 149 -5.00 3.39 28.49
C PRO A 149 -4.48 3.81 27.11
N ILE A 150 -4.47 5.12 26.85
CA ILE A 150 -3.85 5.65 25.62
C ILE A 150 -2.34 5.69 25.84
N GLU A 151 -1.63 4.88 25.09
CA GLU A 151 -0.18 4.82 25.06
C GLU A 151 0.33 5.14 23.65
N ILE A 152 1.06 6.24 23.49
CA ILE A 152 1.59 6.69 22.21
C ILE A 152 3.07 6.27 22.12
N PRO A 153 3.46 5.56 21.05
CA PRO A 153 4.86 5.22 20.85
C PRO A 153 5.75 6.46 20.71
N THR A 154 6.97 6.38 21.19
CA THR A 154 7.93 7.51 21.16
C THR A 154 8.78 7.52 19.88
N ARG A 155 9.05 6.36 19.28
CA ARG A 155 9.88 6.21 18.07
C ARG A 155 9.08 6.50 16.81
N ALA A 156 9.71 7.11 15.81
CA ALA A 156 9.07 7.46 14.55
C ALA A 156 8.55 6.25 13.78
N ASP A 157 9.36 5.18 13.65
CA ASP A 157 8.97 3.93 12.99
C ASP A 157 7.71 3.32 13.62
N GLN A 158 7.66 3.28 14.95
CA GLN A 158 6.50 2.80 15.71
C GLN A 158 5.27 3.69 15.54
N ARG A 159 5.45 5.02 15.42
CA ARG A 159 4.33 5.94 15.18
C ARG A 159 3.69 5.74 13.83
N TYR A 160 4.48 5.49 12.76
CA TYR A 160 3.92 5.14 11.45
C TYR A 160 3.08 3.86 11.51
N ALA A 161 3.63 2.81 12.14
CA ALA A 161 2.90 1.55 12.33
C ALA A 161 1.65 1.74 13.20
N PHE A 162 1.74 2.56 14.24
CA PHE A 162 0.63 2.88 15.14
C PHE A 162 -0.50 3.61 14.41
N CYS A 163 -0.21 4.65 13.62
CA CYS A 163 -1.22 5.41 12.87
C CYS A 163 -1.94 4.53 11.84
N ALA A 164 -1.20 3.74 11.06
CA ALA A 164 -1.79 2.83 10.09
C ALA A 164 -2.64 1.74 10.76
N GLY A 165 -2.14 1.17 11.87
CA GLY A 165 -2.87 0.19 12.67
C GLY A 165 -4.13 0.79 13.32
N LEU A 166 -4.07 2.05 13.76
CA LEU A 166 -5.19 2.77 14.37
C LEU A 166 -6.32 3.01 13.36
N ALA A 167 -5.98 3.47 12.15
CA ALA A 167 -6.95 3.67 11.07
C ALA A 167 -7.57 2.33 10.62
N HIS A 168 -6.74 1.32 10.40
CA HIS A 168 -7.21 -0.02 10.04
C HIS A 168 -8.13 -0.62 11.11
N ALA A 169 -7.73 -0.56 12.38
CA ALA A 169 -8.51 -1.10 13.48
C ALA A 169 -9.83 -0.34 13.70
N LEU A 170 -9.92 0.95 13.36
CA LEU A 170 -11.15 1.72 13.48
C LEU A 170 -12.29 1.10 12.67
N TRP A 171 -12.00 0.74 11.42
CA TRP A 171 -12.97 0.22 10.46
C TRP A 171 -13.07 -1.32 10.46
N GLN A 172 -12.16 -2.00 11.11
CA GLN A 172 -12.20 -3.45 11.20
C GLN A 172 -13.52 -3.91 11.85
N HIS A 173 -14.26 -4.77 11.14
CA HIS A 173 -15.56 -5.30 11.58
C HIS A 173 -16.71 -4.28 11.69
N VAL A 174 -16.60 -3.13 11.03
CA VAL A 174 -17.71 -2.20 10.88
C VAL A 174 -18.43 -2.53 9.57
N ALA A 175 -19.72 -2.89 9.66
CA ALA A 175 -20.58 -3.03 8.49
C ALA A 175 -21.01 -1.65 7.99
N ASP A 176 -21.32 -1.51 6.70
CA ASP A 176 -21.64 -0.22 6.05
C ASP A 176 -22.81 0.52 6.72
N ASP A 177 -23.74 -0.21 7.31
CA ASP A 177 -24.92 0.32 8.02
C ASP A 177 -24.72 0.51 9.54
N ALA A 178 -23.58 0.08 10.10
CA ALA A 178 -23.28 0.14 11.51
C ALA A 178 -22.68 1.48 11.99
N LEU A 179 -22.52 2.48 11.11
CA LEU A 179 -21.94 3.78 11.45
C LEU A 179 -22.67 4.52 12.57
N TYR A 180 -23.97 4.32 12.69
CA TYR A 180 -24.81 4.96 13.72
C TYR A 180 -24.97 4.13 14.99
N GLU A 181 -24.41 2.94 15.06
CA GLU A 181 -24.42 2.15 16.29
C GLU A 181 -23.60 2.84 17.40
N ALA A 182 -24.10 2.80 18.61
CA ALA A 182 -23.47 3.44 19.77
C ALA A 182 -22.03 2.98 19.99
N LYS A 183 -21.73 1.71 19.70
CA LYS A 183 -20.38 1.14 19.81
C LYS A 183 -19.41 1.73 18.78
N THR A 184 -19.86 1.90 17.54
CA THR A 184 -19.06 2.52 16.47
C THR A 184 -18.82 3.99 16.77
N GLN A 185 -19.83 4.73 17.22
CA GLN A 185 -19.71 6.12 17.63
C GLN A 185 -18.72 6.27 18.81
N GLN A 186 -18.73 5.37 19.77
CA GLN A 186 -17.77 5.36 20.87
C GLN A 186 -16.35 5.11 20.38
N ARG A 187 -16.14 4.18 19.42
CA ARG A 187 -14.82 3.93 18.83
C ARG A 187 -14.30 5.14 18.06
N ILE A 188 -15.17 5.81 17.29
CA ILE A 188 -14.83 7.04 16.57
C ILE A 188 -14.43 8.14 17.57
N ALA A 189 -15.18 8.35 18.62
CA ALA A 189 -14.84 9.33 19.65
C ALA A 189 -13.47 8.99 20.31
N ARG A 190 -13.23 7.71 20.57
CA ARG A 190 -11.96 7.26 21.14
C ARG A 190 -10.79 7.43 20.18
N PHE A 191 -11.01 7.17 18.89
CA PHE A 191 -10.03 7.45 17.82
C PHE A 191 -9.60 8.93 17.83
N PHE A 192 -10.55 9.86 17.92
CA PHE A 192 -10.21 11.29 18.01
C PHE A 192 -9.42 11.63 19.27
N GLN A 193 -9.74 11.03 20.43
CA GLN A 193 -8.97 11.22 21.66
C GLN A 193 -7.53 10.73 21.51
N ILE A 194 -7.33 9.57 20.87
CA ILE A 194 -6.00 9.02 20.59
C ILE A 194 -5.25 9.92 19.60
N SER A 195 -5.91 10.38 18.54
CA SER A 195 -5.32 11.27 17.54
C SER A 195 -4.87 12.60 18.15
N GLN A 196 -5.62 13.17 19.11
CA GLN A 196 -5.23 14.38 19.83
C GLN A 196 -3.97 14.22 20.69
N ALA A 197 -3.65 13.00 21.10
CA ALA A 197 -2.42 12.71 21.87
C ALA A 197 -1.19 12.54 20.97
N LEU A 198 -1.35 12.45 19.65
CA LEU A 198 -0.27 12.43 18.66
C LEU A 198 0.25 13.85 18.36
N SER A 199 1.47 13.95 17.80
CA SER A 199 1.92 15.21 17.19
C SER A 199 1.08 15.53 15.95
N ALA A 200 1.01 16.80 15.56
CA ALA A 200 0.15 17.29 14.48
C ALA A 200 0.31 16.48 13.17
N ASP A 201 1.55 16.18 12.80
CA ASP A 201 1.86 15.42 11.57
C ASP A 201 1.26 14.00 11.62
N PHE A 202 1.46 13.28 12.73
CA PHE A 202 0.93 11.93 12.91
C PHE A 202 -0.59 11.91 13.14
N ALA A 203 -1.15 12.93 13.79
CA ALA A 203 -2.59 13.08 13.90
C ALA A 203 -3.23 13.27 12.51
N THR A 204 -2.65 14.14 11.68
CA THR A 204 -3.10 14.34 10.30
C THR A 204 -3.01 13.04 9.49
N LEU A 205 -1.89 12.30 9.61
CA LEU A 205 -1.70 11.02 8.94
C LEU A 205 -2.79 10.02 9.34
N ALA A 206 -3.04 9.83 10.64
CA ALA A 206 -4.05 8.90 11.13
C ALA A 206 -5.47 9.28 10.67
N LEU A 207 -5.80 10.59 10.66
CA LEU A 207 -7.07 11.09 10.16
C LEU A 207 -7.24 10.86 8.66
N MET A 208 -6.23 11.16 7.87
CA MET A 208 -6.27 10.92 6.42
C MET A 208 -6.46 9.45 6.09
N ASP A 209 -5.78 8.55 6.80
CA ASP A 209 -5.94 7.10 6.61
C ASP A 209 -7.33 6.63 7.01
N ALA A 210 -7.86 7.14 8.12
CA ALA A 210 -9.20 6.79 8.57
C ALA A 210 -10.33 7.27 7.62
N MET A 211 -10.08 8.31 6.84
CA MET A 211 -11.03 8.83 5.83
C MET A 211 -11.01 8.02 4.52
N GLN A 212 -10.08 7.09 4.35
CA GLN A 212 -9.94 6.25 3.14
C GLN A 212 -10.57 4.84 3.33
N GLY A 213 -10.74 4.40 4.56
CA GLY A 213 -11.43 3.14 4.89
C GLY A 213 -12.92 3.33 5.04
#